data_4acd8ce38df104fe9f97463244c76c03
#
_entry.id   4acd8ce38df104fe9f97463244c76c03
#
_cell.length_a   1.000
_cell.length_b   1.000
_cell.length_c   1.000
_cell.angle_alpha   90.00
_cell.angle_beta   90.00
_cell.angle_gamma   90.00
#
_symmetry.space_group_name_H-M   'P 1'
#
loop_
_entity.id
_entity.type
_entity.pdbx_description
1 polymer ?
#
loop_
_entity_poly.entity_id
_entity_poly.type
_entity_poly.pdbx_seq_one_letter_code
_entity_poly.pdbx_strand_id
1 'polypeptide(L)'
;MGRDCSGLDNRHGSRYRILVVDVQHFNLMMHRMIGVNDMTTLSISTAISITGTASNTSKMPGKSIGLSAFSCKTGAKLATIPGSVCNKCYALRGFYRMPSVVKANDKREAGLSHPQWIEAMVVLINNSVSFAVAEWRWFDAGDLQSLKHLDNIVAVARQTPMVKHWLPTKELKMVRAYMKKKNGAGVMPSNLVIRASAPMIDQAPVKGHANTSTVSSGVDVPYAGHRCEAYRTDKSGAIVSHDEHHAMDRPTKKVRDFGHCGACRKCWAGDVGNVDYLQH
;
A
#
# COMPACT_ATOMS: atom_id res chain seq x y z
N MET A 1 -57.98 32.58 21.78
CA MET A 1 -57.55 31.95 23.03
C MET A 1 -56.19 31.32 22.80
N GLY A 2 -55.16 32.04 23.18
CA GLY A 2 -53.79 31.59 23.07
C GLY A 2 -53.44 30.61 24.18
N ARG A 3 -52.47 29.76 23.92
CA ARG A 3 -51.59 29.21 24.96
C ARG A 3 -50.16 29.14 24.43
N ASP A 4 -49.40 29.99 25.02
CA ASP A 4 -47.96 30.05 25.08
C ASP A 4 -47.40 28.76 25.69
N CYS A 5 -46.37 28.20 25.11
CA CYS A 5 -45.50 27.21 25.74
C CYS A 5 -44.04 27.58 25.45
N SER A 6 -43.62 28.63 26.15
CA SER A 6 -42.21 28.93 26.42
C SER A 6 -41.72 28.03 27.56
N GLY A 7 -40.58 27.37 27.38
CA GLY A 7 -39.84 26.82 28.51
C GLY A 7 -39.37 25.37 28.31
N LEU A 8 -38.27 25.16 27.59
CA LEU A 8 -37.40 24.03 27.84
C LEU A 8 -35.96 24.52 27.96
N ASP A 9 -35.54 24.46 29.18
CA ASP A 9 -34.24 24.83 29.73
C ASP A 9 -33.15 23.90 29.13
N ASN A 10 -32.26 24.49 28.36
CA ASN A 10 -31.22 23.82 27.63
C ASN A 10 -29.93 23.86 28.49
N ARG A 11 -29.89 23.08 29.56
CA ARG A 11 -28.70 22.91 30.42
C ARG A 11 -28.29 21.45 30.52
N HIS A 12 -27.68 20.91 29.49
CA HIS A 12 -26.67 19.82 29.59
C HIS A 12 -25.82 19.80 28.34
N GLY A 13 -24.94 20.78 28.21
CA GLY A 13 -23.82 20.75 27.28
C GLY A 13 -22.76 19.80 27.81
N SER A 14 -22.87 18.51 27.49
CA SER A 14 -21.78 17.56 27.68
C SER A 14 -20.66 17.92 26.70
N ARG A 15 -19.65 18.64 27.20
CA ARG A 15 -18.41 18.90 26.48
C ARG A 15 -17.61 17.61 26.39
N TYR A 16 -17.78 16.84 25.34
CA TYR A 16 -16.79 15.83 24.94
C TYR A 16 -15.53 16.58 24.56
N ARG A 17 -14.59 16.73 25.48
CA ARG A 17 -13.18 17.01 25.14
C ARG A 17 -12.68 15.78 24.40
N ILE A 18 -12.57 15.85 23.09
CA ILE A 18 -11.75 14.92 22.31
C ILE A 18 -10.33 15.18 22.79
N LEU A 19 -9.81 14.26 23.61
CA LEU A 19 -8.39 14.19 23.91
C LEU A 19 -7.68 13.89 22.60
N VAL A 20 -7.15 14.93 21.97
CA VAL A 20 -6.14 14.78 20.94
C VAL A 20 -4.90 14.25 21.67
N VAL A 21 -4.80 12.93 21.79
CA VAL A 21 -3.58 12.29 22.26
C VAL A 21 -2.54 12.53 21.16
N ASP A 22 -1.53 13.31 21.50
CA ASP A 22 -0.39 13.53 20.64
C ASP A 22 0.20 12.17 20.26
N VAL A 23 0.18 11.84 18.97
CA VAL A 23 0.65 10.57 18.41
C VAL A 23 2.11 10.31 18.83
N GLN A 24 2.92 11.37 18.99
CA GLN A 24 4.29 11.26 19.50
C GLN A 24 4.31 10.81 20.97
N HIS A 25 3.41 11.33 21.79
CA HIS A 25 3.31 10.96 23.22
C HIS A 25 2.82 9.52 23.40
N PHE A 26 1.86 9.08 22.58
CA PHE A 26 1.34 7.71 22.60
C PHE A 26 2.42 6.70 22.14
N ASN A 27 3.15 7.00 21.07
CA ASN A 27 4.27 6.17 20.61
C ASN A 27 5.40 6.11 21.66
N LEU A 28 5.69 7.21 22.34
CA LEU A 28 6.70 7.25 23.42
C LEU A 28 6.27 6.41 24.64
N MET A 29 4.98 6.46 25.01
CA MET A 29 4.43 5.61 26.08
C MET A 29 4.48 4.12 25.71
N MET A 30 4.12 3.77 24.48
CA MET A 30 4.14 2.39 24.01
C MET A 30 5.57 1.82 23.95
N HIS A 31 6.56 2.64 23.51
CA HIS A 31 7.98 2.24 23.54
C HIS A 31 8.50 1.99 24.98
N ARG A 32 8.06 2.78 25.94
CA ARG A 32 8.40 2.56 27.36
C ARG A 32 7.77 1.29 27.95
N MET A 33 6.55 0.94 27.54
CA MET A 33 5.84 -0.25 28.03
C MET A 33 6.43 -1.57 27.49
N ILE A 34 7.09 -1.57 26.32
CA ILE A 34 7.68 -2.78 25.71
C ILE A 34 9.18 -2.90 25.94
N GLY A 35 9.76 -2.06 26.84
CA GLY A 35 11.15 -2.20 27.28
C GLY A 35 12.21 -2.02 26.17
N VAL A 36 11.90 -1.30 25.11
CA VAL A 36 12.87 -0.95 24.05
C VAL A 36 13.75 0.16 24.60
N ASN A 37 14.97 -0.18 24.95
CA ASN A 37 16.01 0.76 25.40
C ASN A 37 16.21 1.88 24.38
N ASP A 38 16.49 3.05 24.93
CA ASP A 38 16.81 4.35 24.36
C ASP A 38 17.61 4.27 23.04
N MET A 39 16.91 3.98 21.93
CA MET A 39 17.46 4.19 20.60
C MET A 39 17.19 5.64 20.23
N THR A 40 18.24 6.40 20.00
CA THR A 40 18.18 7.75 19.42
C THR A 40 17.29 7.70 18.17
N THR A 41 16.02 8.08 18.33
CA THR A 41 15.07 8.04 17.21
C THR A 41 15.51 9.07 16.18
N LEU A 42 15.77 8.60 14.95
CA LEU A 42 16.08 9.49 13.83
C LEU A 42 14.98 10.56 13.69
N SER A 43 15.39 11.77 13.38
CA SER A 43 14.41 12.79 12.99
C SER A 43 13.69 12.39 11.70
N ILE A 44 12.45 12.84 11.50
CA ILE A 44 11.72 12.58 10.24
C ILE A 44 12.46 13.14 9.02
N SER A 45 13.18 14.26 9.16
CA SER A 45 14.00 14.83 8.08
C SER A 45 15.17 13.92 7.72
N THR A 46 15.84 13.35 8.72
CA THR A 46 16.90 12.36 8.52
C THR A 46 16.33 11.08 7.90
N ALA A 47 15.21 10.59 8.39
CA ALA A 47 14.53 9.43 7.79
C ALA A 47 14.22 9.64 6.30
N ILE A 48 13.62 10.78 5.94
CA ILE A 48 13.34 11.17 4.54
C ILE A 48 14.63 11.34 3.72
N SER A 49 15.72 11.80 4.33
CA SER A 49 16.98 11.89 3.60
C SER A 49 17.52 10.53 3.18
N ILE A 50 17.29 9.50 3.98
CA ILE A 50 17.71 8.11 3.73
C ILE A 50 16.71 7.38 2.80
N THR A 51 15.43 7.40 3.13
CA THR A 51 14.41 6.56 2.46
C THR A 51 13.70 7.23 1.29
N GLY A 52 13.82 8.55 1.15
CA GLY A 52 12.91 9.36 0.34
C GLY A 52 11.55 9.56 1.04
N THR A 53 10.67 10.33 0.40
CA THR A 53 9.32 10.61 0.91
C THR A 53 8.35 9.47 0.62
N ALA A 54 7.37 9.25 1.48
CA ALA A 54 6.23 8.40 1.17
C ALA A 54 5.37 9.02 0.05
N SER A 55 4.78 8.18 -0.79
CA SER A 55 3.88 8.60 -1.87
C SER A 55 2.43 8.63 -1.37
N ASN A 56 1.68 9.66 -1.77
CA ASN A 56 0.23 9.71 -1.63
C ASN A 56 -0.40 9.10 -2.88
N THR A 57 -0.90 7.88 -2.77
CA THR A 57 -1.63 7.25 -3.86
C THR A 57 -3.10 7.64 -3.79
N SER A 58 -3.64 8.19 -4.88
CA SER A 58 -5.00 8.75 -4.90
C SER A 58 -6.12 7.71 -4.74
N LYS A 59 -5.84 6.44 -5.04
CA LYS A 59 -6.85 5.36 -5.08
C LYS A 59 -6.90 4.49 -3.82
N MET A 60 -5.93 4.63 -2.91
CA MET A 60 -5.79 3.75 -1.75
C MET A 60 -5.83 4.52 -0.44
N PRO A 61 -6.27 3.88 0.65
CA PRO A 61 -6.04 4.42 1.99
C PRO A 61 -4.54 4.35 2.33
N GLY A 62 -4.08 5.26 3.13
CA GLY A 62 -2.69 5.28 3.59
C GLY A 62 -1.71 5.70 2.50
N LYS A 63 -0.44 5.51 2.80
CA LYS A 63 0.68 5.88 1.93
C LYS A 63 1.41 4.65 1.39
N SER A 64 2.28 4.89 0.43
CA SER A 64 3.12 3.87 -0.17
C SER A 64 4.56 4.33 -0.30
N ILE A 65 5.43 3.40 -0.61
CA ILE A 65 6.77 3.67 -1.12
C ILE A 65 7.01 2.81 -2.36
N GLY A 66 7.43 3.42 -3.44
CA GLY A 66 7.77 2.72 -4.68
C GLY A 66 9.25 2.85 -5.02
N LEU A 67 9.69 2.04 -5.96
CA LEU A 67 10.99 2.11 -6.60
C LEU A 67 10.81 2.34 -8.10
N SER A 68 11.90 2.53 -8.81
CA SER A 68 11.86 2.60 -10.26
C SER A 68 11.33 1.29 -10.86
N ALA A 69 10.34 1.37 -11.75
CA ALA A 69 9.90 0.20 -12.50
C ALA A 69 10.95 -0.27 -13.52
N PHE A 70 11.90 0.59 -13.88
CA PHE A 70 13.05 0.22 -14.72
C PHE A 70 14.02 -0.71 -14.00
N SER A 71 14.02 -0.71 -12.66
CA SER A 71 14.84 -1.61 -11.83
C SER A 71 14.16 -2.95 -11.53
N CYS A 72 12.94 -3.18 -12.00
CA CYS A 72 12.27 -4.48 -11.83
C CYS A 72 13.03 -5.60 -12.52
N LYS A 73 13.33 -6.69 -11.81
CA LYS A 73 14.06 -7.84 -12.39
C LYS A 73 13.15 -8.77 -13.18
N THR A 74 12.13 -9.29 -12.53
CA THR A 74 11.10 -10.14 -13.17
C THR A 74 10.19 -9.30 -14.07
N GLY A 75 9.78 -8.12 -13.62
CA GLY A 75 8.90 -7.23 -14.38
C GLY A 75 9.51 -6.77 -15.71
N ALA A 76 10.82 -6.48 -15.76
CA ALA A 76 11.50 -6.11 -17.00
C ALA A 76 11.45 -7.23 -18.06
N LYS A 77 11.64 -8.49 -17.64
CA LYS A 77 11.50 -9.65 -18.53
C LYS A 77 10.06 -9.82 -19.01
N LEU A 78 9.09 -9.67 -18.12
CA LEU A 78 7.67 -9.78 -18.46
C LEU A 78 7.21 -8.63 -19.36
N ALA A 79 7.80 -7.45 -19.29
CA ALA A 79 7.45 -6.31 -20.14
C ALA A 79 7.61 -6.60 -21.64
N THR A 80 8.47 -7.53 -22.00
CA THR A 80 8.69 -7.97 -23.41
C THR A 80 7.72 -9.07 -23.86
N ILE A 81 6.91 -9.63 -22.94
CA ILE A 81 6.02 -10.76 -23.23
C ILE A 81 4.59 -10.24 -23.43
N PRO A 82 4.00 -10.37 -24.64
CA PRO A 82 2.59 -10.04 -24.87
C PRO A 82 1.66 -10.80 -23.93
N GLY A 83 0.61 -10.16 -23.46
CA GLY A 83 -0.34 -10.77 -22.51
C GLY A 83 0.16 -10.83 -21.06
N SER A 84 1.40 -10.42 -20.77
CA SER A 84 1.84 -10.28 -19.41
C SER A 84 1.28 -9.01 -18.76
N VAL A 85 1.10 -9.04 -17.45
CA VAL A 85 0.67 -7.87 -16.66
C VAL A 85 1.66 -6.70 -16.77
N CYS A 86 2.94 -6.99 -17.00
CA CYS A 86 3.99 -5.97 -17.11
C CYS A 86 4.17 -5.43 -18.54
N ASN A 87 3.58 -6.04 -19.56
CA ASN A 87 3.74 -5.60 -20.96
C ASN A 87 3.24 -4.16 -21.18
N LYS A 88 2.15 -3.79 -20.49
CA LYS A 88 1.60 -2.43 -20.51
C LYS A 88 1.75 -1.74 -19.15
N CYS A 89 2.88 -1.93 -18.47
CA CYS A 89 3.12 -1.40 -17.14
C CYS A 89 2.96 0.13 -17.11
N TYR A 90 2.02 0.62 -16.33
CA TYR A 90 1.76 2.05 -16.15
C TYR A 90 2.95 2.81 -15.56
N ALA A 91 3.76 2.14 -14.72
CA ALA A 91 4.92 2.74 -14.08
C ALA A 91 6.13 2.93 -15.02
N LEU A 92 6.04 2.47 -16.27
CA LEU A 92 7.00 2.76 -17.35
C LEU A 92 6.56 3.92 -18.25
N ARG A 93 5.44 4.59 -17.95
CA ARG A 93 4.80 5.62 -18.80
C ARG A 93 4.32 6.80 -17.97
N GLY A 94 3.81 7.81 -18.68
CA GLY A 94 3.09 8.95 -18.12
C GLY A 94 3.83 9.62 -16.96
N PHE A 95 3.14 9.91 -15.90
CA PHE A 95 3.64 10.63 -14.72
C PHE A 95 4.85 9.97 -14.05
N TYR A 96 5.01 8.63 -14.15
CA TYR A 96 6.17 7.93 -13.59
C TYR A 96 7.49 8.25 -14.32
N ARG A 97 7.42 8.85 -15.52
CA ARG A 97 8.59 9.33 -16.26
C ARG A 97 8.92 10.80 -16.00
N MET A 98 8.13 11.51 -15.22
CA MET A 98 8.45 12.89 -14.87
C MET A 98 9.76 12.95 -14.08
N PRO A 99 10.66 13.93 -14.38
CA PRO A 99 11.97 14.01 -13.73
C PRO A 99 11.91 14.02 -12.20
N SER A 100 10.90 14.65 -11.60
CA SER A 100 10.69 14.67 -10.15
C SER A 100 10.38 13.29 -9.57
N VAL A 101 9.59 12.47 -10.28
CA VAL A 101 9.23 11.11 -9.87
C VAL A 101 10.42 10.17 -10.05
N VAL A 102 11.14 10.28 -11.17
CA VAL A 102 12.37 9.51 -11.41
C VAL A 102 13.38 9.81 -10.31
N LYS A 103 13.69 11.08 -10.04
CA LYS A 103 14.63 11.50 -8.96
C LYS A 103 14.20 10.96 -7.58
N ALA A 104 12.88 10.97 -7.29
CA ALA A 104 12.38 10.42 -6.02
C ALA A 104 12.59 8.91 -5.92
N ASN A 105 12.37 8.16 -7.01
CA ASN A 105 12.60 6.73 -7.07
C ASN A 105 14.09 6.38 -6.98
N ASP A 106 14.95 7.11 -7.69
CA ASP A 106 16.42 6.93 -7.63
C ASP A 106 16.95 7.14 -6.21
N LYS A 107 16.44 8.18 -5.51
CA LYS A 107 16.78 8.41 -4.11
C LYS A 107 16.37 7.24 -3.20
N ARG A 108 15.16 6.72 -3.37
CA ARG A 108 14.66 5.57 -2.61
C ARG A 108 15.50 4.33 -2.86
N GLU A 109 15.88 4.09 -4.10
CA GLU A 109 16.72 2.95 -4.49
C GLU A 109 18.12 3.06 -3.92
N ALA A 110 18.76 4.23 -4.00
CA ALA A 110 20.06 4.50 -3.37
C ALA A 110 20.02 4.29 -1.84
N GLY A 111 18.92 4.64 -1.20
CA GLY A 111 18.71 4.47 0.23
C GLY A 111 18.67 3.02 0.70
N LEU A 112 18.36 2.03 -0.16
CA LEU A 112 18.20 0.62 0.23
C LEU A 112 19.47 0.01 0.87
N SER A 113 20.64 0.53 0.54
CA SER A 113 21.93 0.08 1.09
C SER A 113 22.36 0.84 2.35
N HIS A 114 21.62 1.87 2.76
CA HIS A 114 21.99 2.67 3.94
C HIS A 114 21.87 1.84 5.23
N PRO A 115 22.87 1.87 6.13
CA PRO A 115 22.87 1.05 7.34
C PRO A 115 21.65 1.29 8.24
N GLN A 116 21.15 2.52 8.32
CA GLN A 116 19.99 2.90 9.11
C GLN A 116 18.65 2.86 8.32
N TRP A 117 18.60 2.18 7.19
CA TRP A 117 17.39 2.16 6.35
C TRP A 117 16.17 1.59 7.09
N ILE A 118 16.37 0.55 7.91
CA ILE A 118 15.26 -0.06 8.69
C ILE A 118 14.70 0.97 9.68
N GLU A 119 15.55 1.59 10.47
CA GLU A 119 15.17 2.61 11.44
C GLU A 119 14.48 3.80 10.77
N ALA A 120 15.06 4.30 9.68
CA ALA A 120 14.50 5.39 8.89
C ALA A 120 13.12 5.05 8.31
N MET A 121 12.91 3.81 7.83
CA MET A 121 11.59 3.36 7.35
C MET A 121 10.57 3.25 8.47
N VAL A 122 10.96 2.80 9.66
CA VAL A 122 10.07 2.77 10.85
C VAL A 122 9.62 4.18 11.20
N VAL A 123 10.54 5.13 11.26
CA VAL A 123 10.21 6.55 11.51
C VAL A 123 9.30 7.10 10.42
N LEU A 124 9.61 6.87 9.14
CA LEU A 124 8.80 7.34 8.01
C LEU A 124 7.37 6.79 8.07
N ILE A 125 7.20 5.50 8.33
CA ILE A 125 5.91 4.82 8.38
C ILE A 125 5.09 5.34 9.56
N ASN A 126 5.66 5.38 10.77
CA ASN A 126 4.96 5.88 11.96
C ASN A 126 4.50 7.33 11.82
N ASN A 127 5.26 8.17 11.09
CA ASN A 127 4.85 9.54 10.77
C ASN A 127 3.88 9.64 9.58
N SER A 128 3.63 8.55 8.87
CA SER A 128 2.79 8.51 7.67
C SER A 128 1.41 7.93 7.91
N VAL A 129 1.22 7.19 8.99
CA VAL A 129 -0.05 6.55 9.38
C VAL A 129 -0.72 7.34 10.50
N SER A 130 -2.03 7.11 10.65
CA SER A 130 -2.83 7.65 11.74
C SER A 130 -3.65 6.54 12.39
N PHE A 131 -4.29 6.81 13.53
CA PHE A 131 -5.19 5.84 14.14
C PHE A 131 -6.34 5.40 13.21
N ALA A 132 -6.81 6.29 12.35
CA ALA A 132 -7.87 6.01 11.39
C ALA A 132 -7.39 5.30 10.12
N VAL A 133 -6.11 5.46 9.76
CA VAL A 133 -5.52 4.88 8.53
C VAL A 133 -4.15 4.32 8.88
N ALA A 134 -4.10 3.05 9.19
CA ALA A 134 -2.90 2.32 9.57
C ALA A 134 -2.43 1.34 8.47
N GLU A 135 -2.75 1.62 7.23
CA GLU A 135 -2.37 0.84 6.06
C GLU A 135 -1.12 1.43 5.40
N TRP A 136 -0.18 0.54 5.04
CA TRP A 136 1.02 0.85 4.28
C TRP A 136 1.15 -0.08 3.09
N ARG A 137 1.46 0.46 1.91
CA ARG A 137 1.75 -0.33 0.72
C ARG A 137 3.22 -0.25 0.36
N TRP A 138 3.84 -1.39 0.14
CA TRP A 138 5.12 -1.52 -0.55
C TRP A 138 4.87 -1.57 -2.05
N PHE A 139 5.68 -0.87 -2.83
CA PHE A 139 5.67 -0.91 -4.30
C PHE A 139 4.34 -0.51 -4.95
N ASP A 140 4.03 0.79 -4.94
CA ASP A 140 3.10 1.35 -5.92
C ASP A 140 3.71 1.33 -7.33
N ALA A 141 5.05 1.37 -7.44
CA ALA A 141 5.87 1.09 -8.61
C ALA A 141 7.13 0.35 -8.19
N GLY A 142 7.76 -0.37 -9.10
CA GLY A 142 8.93 -1.19 -8.79
C GLY A 142 8.58 -2.52 -8.13
N ASP A 143 9.59 -3.24 -7.66
CA ASP A 143 9.45 -4.54 -6.99
C ASP A 143 10.67 -4.80 -6.09
N LEU A 144 10.69 -5.91 -5.37
CA LEU A 144 11.80 -6.37 -4.52
C LEU A 144 13.13 -6.40 -5.28
N GLN A 145 14.18 -5.83 -4.67
CA GLN A 145 15.50 -5.77 -5.30
C GLN A 145 16.43 -6.89 -4.86
N SER A 146 16.24 -7.46 -3.68
CA SER A 146 17.08 -8.54 -3.16
C SER A 146 16.41 -9.27 -2.01
N LEU A 147 16.97 -10.42 -1.62
CA LEU A 147 16.56 -11.12 -0.41
C LEU A 147 16.82 -10.28 0.83
N LYS A 148 17.93 -9.51 0.87
CA LYS A 148 18.23 -8.57 1.95
C LYS A 148 17.18 -7.45 2.04
N HIS A 149 16.68 -6.96 0.90
CA HIS A 149 15.60 -5.98 0.89
C HIS A 149 14.32 -6.55 1.52
N LEU A 150 13.96 -7.80 1.22
CA LEU A 150 12.83 -8.48 1.87
C LEU A 150 13.08 -8.68 3.37
N ASP A 151 14.29 -9.10 3.78
CA ASP A 151 14.67 -9.18 5.20
C ASP A 151 14.45 -7.84 5.92
N ASN A 152 14.89 -6.74 5.31
CA ASN A 152 14.74 -5.41 5.87
C ASN A 152 13.26 -4.99 5.98
N ILE A 153 12.44 -5.27 4.95
CA ILE A 153 10.98 -5.01 4.98
C ILE A 153 10.31 -5.78 6.11
N VAL A 154 10.66 -7.04 6.31
CA VAL A 154 10.14 -7.86 7.42
C VAL A 154 10.54 -7.29 8.77
N ALA A 155 11.79 -6.83 8.90
CA ALA A 155 12.27 -6.18 10.12
C ALA A 155 11.51 -4.88 10.41
N VAL A 156 11.21 -4.07 9.40
CA VAL A 156 10.37 -2.87 9.51
C VAL A 156 8.96 -3.24 9.96
N ALA A 157 8.33 -4.23 9.34
CA ALA A 157 6.97 -4.66 9.69
C ALA A 157 6.88 -5.15 11.15
N ARG A 158 7.90 -5.86 11.65
CA ARG A 158 7.99 -6.26 13.06
C ARG A 158 8.09 -5.08 14.02
N GLN A 159 8.75 -4.00 13.61
CA GLN A 159 8.91 -2.79 14.42
C GLN A 159 7.74 -1.80 14.29
N THR A 160 6.79 -2.10 13.41
CA THR A 160 5.55 -1.30 13.22
C THR A 160 4.31 -2.18 13.36
N PRO A 161 4.10 -2.84 14.52
CA PRO A 161 3.07 -3.89 14.69
C PRO A 161 1.64 -3.39 14.52
N MET A 162 1.39 -2.10 14.73
CA MET A 162 0.07 -1.48 14.57
C MET A 162 -0.27 -1.14 13.11
N VAL A 163 0.71 -1.25 12.20
CA VAL A 163 0.55 -0.93 10.79
C VAL A 163 0.30 -2.21 10.00
N LYS A 164 -0.71 -2.21 9.15
CA LYS A 164 -0.98 -3.29 8.20
C LYS A 164 -0.18 -3.07 6.93
N HIS A 165 0.72 -3.97 6.62
CA HIS A 165 1.59 -3.89 5.44
C HIS A 165 1.07 -4.78 4.32
N TRP A 166 1.02 -4.24 3.11
CA TRP A 166 0.76 -4.98 1.89
C TRP A 166 1.95 -4.87 0.93
N LEU A 167 2.47 -6.02 0.51
CA LEU A 167 3.59 -6.15 -0.42
C LEU A 167 3.18 -7.00 -1.63
N PRO A 168 2.76 -6.39 -2.75
CA PRO A 168 2.59 -7.09 -4.01
C PRO A 168 3.97 -7.35 -4.64
N THR A 169 4.22 -8.56 -5.15
CA THR A 169 5.51 -8.87 -5.78
C THR A 169 5.39 -9.97 -6.84
N LYS A 170 6.22 -9.86 -7.88
CA LYS A 170 6.49 -10.93 -8.86
C LYS A 170 7.81 -11.64 -8.61
N GLU A 171 8.58 -11.21 -7.61
CA GLU A 171 9.87 -11.81 -7.23
C GLU A 171 9.69 -13.06 -6.36
N LEU A 172 8.91 -14.03 -6.86
CA LEU A 172 8.48 -15.23 -6.13
C LEU A 172 9.65 -16.10 -5.66
N LYS A 173 10.77 -16.09 -6.41
CA LYS A 173 11.99 -16.82 -6.01
C LYS A 173 12.57 -16.27 -4.71
N MET A 174 12.53 -14.93 -4.53
CA MET A 174 13.00 -14.28 -3.30
C MET A 174 12.09 -14.61 -2.12
N VAL A 175 10.77 -14.55 -2.31
CA VAL A 175 9.79 -14.90 -1.28
C VAL A 175 9.95 -16.35 -0.84
N ARG A 176 10.06 -17.30 -1.79
CA ARG A 176 10.28 -18.72 -1.49
C ARG A 176 11.60 -18.96 -0.77
N ALA A 177 12.67 -18.29 -1.19
CA ALA A 177 13.98 -18.39 -0.53
C ALA A 177 13.91 -17.86 0.90
N TYR A 178 13.20 -16.75 1.13
CA TYR A 178 12.96 -16.22 2.47
C TYR A 178 12.23 -17.22 3.36
N MET A 179 11.11 -17.78 2.87
CA MET A 179 10.29 -18.74 3.61
C MET A 179 11.03 -20.05 3.96
N LYS A 180 12.06 -20.40 3.18
CA LYS A 180 12.92 -21.59 3.43
C LYS A 180 14.02 -21.33 4.46
N LYS A 181 14.28 -20.09 4.89
CA LYS A 181 15.30 -19.80 5.89
C LYS A 181 14.98 -20.56 7.19
N LYS A 182 15.99 -21.28 7.70
CA LYS A 182 15.92 -21.96 8.99
C LYS A 182 16.06 -20.93 10.14
N ASN A 183 15.64 -21.35 11.34
CA ASN A 183 15.80 -20.60 12.60
C ASN A 183 14.89 -19.37 12.77
N GLY A 184 13.65 -19.45 12.31
CA GLY A 184 12.62 -18.44 12.61
C GLY A 184 12.73 -17.14 11.79
N ALA A 185 13.84 -16.92 11.09
CA ALA A 185 13.99 -15.74 10.23
C ALA A 185 12.99 -15.70 9.07
N GLY A 186 12.52 -16.90 8.61
CA GLY A 186 11.51 -17.02 7.56
C GLY A 186 10.06 -16.83 8.04
N VAL A 187 9.83 -16.59 9.33
CA VAL A 187 8.48 -16.36 9.87
C VAL A 187 8.04 -14.94 9.52
N MET A 188 6.94 -14.84 8.78
CA MET A 188 6.34 -13.55 8.45
C MET A 188 5.60 -12.97 9.66
N PRO A 189 5.74 -11.68 9.94
CA PRO A 189 4.91 -11.03 10.94
C PRO A 189 3.45 -10.97 10.46
N SER A 190 2.50 -11.13 11.38
CA SER A 190 1.06 -11.22 11.08
C SER A 190 0.50 -9.96 10.41
N ASN A 191 1.16 -8.83 10.58
CA ASN A 191 0.78 -7.56 9.99
C ASN A 191 1.38 -7.31 8.58
N LEU A 192 2.11 -8.29 7.99
CA LEU A 192 2.67 -8.20 6.63
C LEU A 192 2.03 -9.24 5.71
N VAL A 193 1.26 -8.77 4.74
CA VAL A 193 0.67 -9.60 3.69
C VAL A 193 1.51 -9.46 2.41
N ILE A 194 2.19 -10.54 2.03
CA ILE A 194 2.89 -10.62 0.75
C ILE A 194 1.98 -11.30 -0.25
N ARG A 195 1.58 -10.57 -1.32
CA ARG A 195 0.77 -11.12 -2.40
C ARG A 195 1.64 -11.48 -3.59
N ALA A 196 1.70 -12.78 -3.87
CA ALA A 196 2.35 -13.33 -5.04
C ALA A 196 1.53 -13.00 -6.30
N SER A 197 2.02 -12.04 -7.09
CA SER A 197 1.30 -11.54 -8.27
C SER A 197 1.50 -12.46 -9.48
N ALA A 198 0.40 -12.91 -10.09
CA ALA A 198 0.43 -13.68 -11.33
C ALA A 198 1.09 -12.89 -12.47
N PRO A 199 1.97 -13.51 -13.26
CA PRO A 199 2.68 -12.81 -14.32
C PRO A 199 1.83 -12.50 -15.56
N MET A 200 0.86 -13.35 -15.89
CA MET A 200 0.04 -13.18 -17.09
C MET A 200 -1.37 -12.70 -16.74
N ILE A 201 -1.99 -12.00 -17.68
CA ILE A 201 -3.41 -11.63 -17.63
C ILE A 201 -4.23 -12.92 -17.80
N ASP A 202 -5.39 -12.99 -17.12
CA ASP A 202 -6.29 -14.14 -17.08
C ASP A 202 -5.65 -15.44 -16.57
N GLN A 203 -4.52 -15.32 -15.89
CA GLN A 203 -3.86 -16.47 -15.29
C GLN A 203 -4.48 -16.81 -13.93
N ALA A 204 -4.57 -18.10 -13.63
CA ALA A 204 -4.93 -18.59 -12.31
C ALA A 204 -3.94 -18.13 -11.22
N PRO A 205 -4.37 -18.06 -9.95
CA PRO A 205 -3.50 -17.69 -8.84
C PRO A 205 -2.23 -18.54 -8.76
N VAL A 206 -1.13 -17.91 -8.34
CA VAL A 206 0.18 -18.57 -8.23
C VAL A 206 0.14 -19.67 -7.18
N LYS A 207 0.45 -20.90 -7.56
CA LYS A 207 0.46 -22.06 -6.66
C LYS A 207 1.55 -21.96 -5.59
N GLY A 208 1.25 -22.49 -4.40
CA GLY A 208 2.20 -22.55 -3.27
C GLY A 208 2.40 -21.22 -2.52
N HIS A 209 1.46 -20.28 -2.66
CA HIS A 209 1.41 -19.04 -1.88
C HIS A 209 0.02 -18.88 -1.28
N ALA A 210 -0.04 -18.53 0.02
CA ALA A 210 -1.31 -18.33 0.73
C ALA A 210 -2.06 -17.08 0.22
N ASN A 211 -1.31 -16.01 -0.08
CA ASN A 211 -1.88 -14.76 -0.57
C ASN A 211 -1.36 -14.48 -1.99
N THR A 212 -2.27 -14.30 -2.92
CA THR A 212 -1.98 -14.10 -4.34
C THR A 212 -2.73 -12.90 -4.90
N SER A 213 -2.33 -12.44 -6.07
CA SER A 213 -3.11 -11.52 -6.89
C SER A 213 -3.07 -11.90 -8.36
N THR A 214 -4.20 -11.67 -9.04
CA THR A 214 -4.40 -11.91 -10.48
C THR A 214 -4.86 -10.63 -11.17
N VAL A 215 -4.81 -10.63 -12.49
CA VAL A 215 -5.36 -9.57 -13.32
C VAL A 215 -6.24 -10.21 -14.39
N SER A 216 -7.51 -9.81 -14.44
CA SER A 216 -8.47 -10.24 -15.46
C SER A 216 -8.62 -9.18 -16.55
N SER A 217 -8.75 -9.63 -17.80
CA SER A 217 -8.93 -8.74 -18.96
C SER A 217 -10.30 -8.07 -19.02
N GLY A 218 -11.31 -8.60 -18.32
CA GLY A 218 -12.67 -8.06 -18.28
C GLY A 218 -13.49 -8.56 -17.10
N VAL A 219 -14.69 -7.98 -16.93
CA VAL A 219 -15.62 -8.33 -15.83
C VAL A 219 -16.16 -9.74 -15.95
N ASP A 220 -16.39 -10.22 -17.18
CA ASP A 220 -17.00 -11.51 -17.46
C ASP A 220 -15.97 -12.67 -17.41
N VAL A 221 -14.69 -12.34 -17.23
CA VAL A 221 -13.64 -13.37 -17.09
C VAL A 221 -13.76 -14.03 -15.72
N PRO A 222 -13.82 -15.37 -15.66
CA PRO A 222 -13.82 -16.10 -14.40
C PRO A 222 -12.58 -15.76 -13.56
N TYR A 223 -12.76 -15.53 -12.28
CA TYR A 223 -11.69 -15.21 -11.35
C TYR A 223 -11.82 -16.01 -10.06
N ALA A 224 -10.74 -16.10 -9.31
CA ALA A 224 -10.70 -16.71 -7.99
C ALA A 224 -10.61 -15.65 -6.89
N GLY A 225 -11.25 -15.89 -5.75
CA GLY A 225 -11.13 -15.04 -4.57
C GLY A 225 -11.96 -13.76 -4.64
N HIS A 226 -11.39 -12.65 -4.19
CA HIS A 226 -12.06 -11.35 -4.12
C HIS A 226 -11.71 -10.48 -5.32
N ARG A 227 -12.71 -10.04 -6.09
CA ARG A 227 -12.50 -9.05 -7.15
C ARG A 227 -12.40 -7.65 -6.54
N CYS A 228 -11.36 -6.91 -6.93
CA CYS A 228 -11.16 -5.55 -6.49
C CYS A 228 -12.28 -4.65 -7.06
N GLU A 229 -12.98 -3.93 -6.20
CA GLU A 229 -14.07 -3.03 -6.56
C GLU A 229 -13.60 -1.62 -6.92
N ALA A 230 -12.29 -1.35 -6.81
CA ALA A 230 -11.69 -0.06 -7.15
C ALA A 230 -11.54 0.13 -8.68
N TYR A 231 -12.54 -0.24 -9.43
CA TYR A 231 -12.70 0.03 -10.85
C TYR A 231 -13.94 0.87 -11.08
N ARG A 232 -14.00 1.55 -12.21
CA ARG A 232 -15.15 2.36 -12.59
C ARG A 232 -16.04 1.60 -13.54
N THR A 233 -17.34 1.61 -13.29
CA THR A 233 -18.35 1.20 -14.24
C THR A 233 -19.15 2.41 -14.72
N ASP A 234 -19.61 2.39 -15.95
CA ASP A 234 -20.59 3.34 -16.46
C ASP A 234 -22.02 3.01 -15.94
N LYS A 235 -23.02 3.75 -16.41
CA LYS A 235 -24.42 3.55 -16.00
C LYS A 235 -24.99 2.19 -16.42
N SER A 236 -24.37 1.50 -17.38
CA SER A 236 -24.78 0.16 -17.84
C SER A 236 -24.10 -0.96 -17.03
N GLY A 237 -23.14 -0.63 -16.15
CA GLY A 237 -22.32 -1.58 -15.42
C GLY A 237 -21.07 -2.02 -16.19
N ALA A 238 -20.82 -1.50 -17.40
CA ALA A 238 -19.61 -1.78 -18.15
C ALA A 238 -18.39 -1.05 -17.55
N ILE A 239 -17.21 -1.70 -17.55
CA ILE A 239 -15.98 -1.06 -17.08
C ILE A 239 -15.56 0.02 -18.05
N VAL A 240 -15.39 1.23 -17.51
CA VAL A 240 -14.84 2.36 -18.27
C VAL A 240 -13.32 2.28 -18.21
N SER A 241 -12.69 2.17 -19.39
CA SER A 241 -11.23 2.20 -19.49
C SER A 241 -10.67 3.55 -19.04
N HIS A 242 -9.41 3.55 -18.61
CA HIS A 242 -8.71 4.79 -18.19
C HIS A 242 -8.65 5.82 -19.32
N ASP A 243 -8.60 5.38 -20.57
CA ASP A 243 -8.47 6.24 -21.74
C ASP A 243 -9.80 6.93 -22.09
N GLU A 244 -10.93 6.25 -21.89
CA GLU A 244 -12.27 6.84 -22.04
C GLU A 244 -12.58 7.84 -20.93
N HIS A 245 -11.93 7.73 -19.78
CA HIS A 245 -12.06 8.67 -18.66
C HIS A 245 -11.52 10.08 -19.00
N HIS A 246 -10.52 10.19 -19.85
CA HIS A 246 -9.97 11.49 -20.30
C HIS A 246 -10.84 12.17 -21.36
N ALA A 247 -11.70 11.42 -22.06
CA ALA A 247 -12.62 11.94 -23.05
C ALA A 247 -13.96 12.43 -22.46
N MET A 248 -14.32 11.96 -21.27
CA MET A 248 -15.51 12.43 -20.55
C MET A 248 -15.10 13.60 -19.65
N ASP A 249 -15.80 14.72 -19.78
CA ASP A 249 -15.67 15.97 -19.04
C ASP A 249 -14.93 15.87 -17.69
N ARG A 250 -13.99 16.77 -17.46
CA ARG A 250 -13.27 16.89 -16.17
C ARG A 250 -14.26 16.81 -15.04
N PRO A 251 -14.24 15.76 -14.22
CA PRO A 251 -15.23 15.61 -13.17
C PRO A 251 -15.15 16.81 -12.23
N THR A 252 -16.25 17.51 -12.11
CA THR A 252 -16.43 18.52 -11.07
C THR A 252 -16.12 17.88 -9.72
N LYS A 253 -15.65 18.64 -8.75
CA LYS A 253 -15.14 18.21 -7.42
C LYS A 253 -15.97 17.13 -6.67
N LYS A 254 -17.19 16.82 -7.12
CA LYS A 254 -18.13 15.85 -6.50
C LYS A 254 -17.94 14.40 -6.96
N VAL A 255 -17.14 14.08 -7.96
CA VAL A 255 -16.96 12.71 -8.49
C VAL A 255 -15.63 12.13 -8.07
N ARG A 256 -15.28 12.22 -6.76
CA ARG A 256 -14.06 11.60 -6.20
C ARG A 256 -14.21 10.15 -5.78
N ASP A 257 -15.40 9.55 -5.90
CA ASP A 257 -15.71 8.25 -5.33
C ASP A 257 -15.45 7.06 -6.27
N PHE A 258 -15.02 7.30 -7.50
CA PHE A 258 -14.75 6.25 -8.47
C PHE A 258 -13.28 5.89 -8.55
N GLY A 259 -13.00 4.58 -8.53
CA GLY A 259 -11.65 4.05 -8.64
C GLY A 259 -10.86 4.07 -7.32
N HIS A 260 -11.53 4.20 -6.17
CA HIS A 260 -10.94 4.19 -4.84
C HIS A 260 -11.27 2.91 -4.09
N CYS A 261 -10.35 2.50 -3.19
CA CYS A 261 -10.58 1.35 -2.31
C CYS A 261 -11.73 1.57 -1.30
N GLY A 262 -12.21 2.78 -1.09
CA GLY A 262 -13.24 3.08 -0.09
C GLY A 262 -12.91 2.46 1.26
N ALA A 263 -13.86 1.72 1.83
CA ALA A 263 -13.70 0.96 3.07
C ALA A 263 -13.01 -0.41 2.87
N CYS A 264 -12.78 -0.87 1.63
CA CYS A 264 -12.17 -2.16 1.35
C CYS A 264 -10.70 -2.19 1.81
N ARG A 265 -10.32 -3.27 2.49
CA ARG A 265 -8.95 -3.52 2.99
C ARG A 265 -8.44 -4.91 2.61
N LYS A 266 -9.05 -5.55 1.62
CA LYS A 266 -8.78 -6.95 1.22
C LYS A 266 -7.33 -7.18 0.77
N CYS A 267 -6.66 -6.16 0.22
CA CYS A 267 -5.25 -6.26 -0.15
C CYS A 267 -4.33 -6.47 1.07
N TRP A 268 -4.70 -5.92 2.23
CA TRP A 268 -3.96 -6.03 3.51
C TRP A 268 -4.44 -7.19 4.39
N ALA A 269 -5.45 -7.94 3.96
CA ALA A 269 -6.06 -9.01 4.74
C ALA A 269 -5.40 -10.37 4.41
N GLY A 270 -4.78 -11.01 5.40
CA GLY A 270 -4.08 -12.29 5.24
C GLY A 270 -5.02 -13.49 5.05
N ASP A 271 -6.28 -13.38 5.45
CA ASP A 271 -7.35 -14.36 5.27
C ASP A 271 -7.94 -14.36 3.84
N VAL A 272 -7.61 -13.37 3.02
CA VAL A 272 -8.04 -13.29 1.62
C VAL A 272 -6.98 -13.97 0.74
N GLY A 273 -7.27 -15.17 0.25
CA GLY A 273 -6.33 -15.97 -0.55
C GLY A 273 -5.92 -15.30 -1.86
N ASN A 274 -6.86 -14.81 -2.66
CA ASN A 274 -6.57 -14.09 -3.90
C ASN A 274 -7.34 -12.77 -4.01
N VAL A 275 -6.68 -11.76 -4.56
CA VAL A 275 -7.32 -10.51 -5.00
C VAL A 275 -7.14 -10.38 -6.51
N ASP A 276 -8.25 -10.32 -7.21
CA ASP A 276 -8.27 -10.13 -8.65
C ASP A 276 -8.49 -8.65 -9.00
N TYR A 277 -7.65 -8.13 -9.89
CA TYR A 277 -7.74 -6.78 -10.39
C TYR A 277 -8.18 -6.79 -11.85
N LEU A 278 -8.96 -5.80 -12.25
CA LEU A 278 -9.26 -5.62 -13.68
C LEU A 278 -8.09 -4.91 -14.36
N GLN A 279 -7.82 -5.31 -15.59
CA GLN A 279 -6.82 -4.69 -16.45
C GLN A 279 -7.26 -3.23 -16.73
N HIS A 280 -6.35 -2.28 -16.57
CA HIS A 280 -6.55 -0.87 -16.88
C HIS A 280 -5.88 -0.50 -18.18
#